data_558c15febd8d496ac235c8445b4ec755
#
_entry.id   558c15febd8d496ac235c8445b4ec755
#
_cell.length_a   1.000
_cell.length_b   1.000
_cell.length_c   1.000
_cell.angle_alpha   90.00
_cell.angle_beta   90.00
_cell.angle_gamma   90.00
#
_symmetry.space_group_name_H-M   'P 1'
#
loop_
_entity.id
_entity.type
_entity.pdbx_description
1 polymer ?
#
loop_
_entity_poly.entity_id
_entity_poly.type
_entity_poly.pdbx_seq_one_letter_code
_entity_poly.pdbx_strand_id
1 'polypeptide(L)'
;MDVKNEYNVSVISFKMTDSSGKQIYMLPFKNNKYTSVESECVVYLPNDFMTNFSNAKKVFFHLSTYEKLSFDCPLLYQETEISVNDIPKNGLLKLNFNMNFPSDFKPYKLVEYRFSVSDKDIRHQVSDTDENEGVFFDTVIPSEVIKDDR
;
A
#
# COMPACT_ATOMS: atom_id res chain seq x y z
N MET A 1 -6.60 15.06 -3.46
CA MET A 1 -6.30 15.23 -2.03
C MET A 1 -4.79 15.26 -1.86
N ASP A 2 -4.29 16.25 -1.16
CA ASP A 2 -2.87 16.40 -0.97
C ASP A 2 -2.37 15.47 0.14
N VAL A 3 -1.31 14.73 -0.17
CA VAL A 3 -0.61 13.89 0.80
C VAL A 3 0.27 14.78 1.66
N LYS A 4 0.05 14.77 2.97
CA LYS A 4 0.84 15.60 3.89
C LYS A 4 2.26 15.12 4.09
N ASN A 5 2.49 13.81 3.99
CA ASN A 5 3.80 13.17 4.18
C ASN A 5 4.53 13.70 5.42
N GLU A 6 3.86 13.66 6.56
CA GLU A 6 4.33 14.28 7.80
C GLU A 6 5.65 13.71 8.32
N TYR A 7 6.02 12.49 7.92
CA TYR A 7 7.25 11.84 8.35
C TYR A 7 8.36 11.93 7.31
N ASN A 8 8.12 12.63 6.22
CA ASN A 8 9.10 12.86 5.15
C ASN A 8 9.66 11.56 4.57
N VAL A 9 8.82 10.57 4.39
CA VAL A 9 9.19 9.31 3.74
C VAL A 9 9.23 9.55 2.23
N SER A 10 10.36 9.22 1.59
CA SER A 10 10.51 9.40 0.15
C SER A 10 10.35 8.06 -0.56
N VAL A 11 9.53 8.04 -1.61
CA VAL A 11 9.38 6.84 -2.44
C VAL A 11 10.44 6.88 -3.53
N ILE A 12 11.31 5.87 -3.52
CA ILE A 12 12.39 5.73 -4.49
C ILE A 12 11.87 5.02 -5.74
N SER A 13 11.09 3.97 -5.54
CA SER A 13 10.49 3.24 -6.65
C SER A 13 9.22 2.53 -6.20
N PHE A 14 8.33 2.34 -7.16
CA PHE A 14 7.11 1.56 -6.98
C PHE A 14 6.91 0.72 -8.21
N LYS A 15 6.64 -0.58 -8.01
CA LYS A 15 6.32 -1.46 -9.13
C LYS A 15 5.35 -2.55 -8.71
N MET A 16 4.59 -3.05 -9.67
CA MET A 16 3.68 -4.16 -9.48
C MET A 16 4.07 -5.31 -10.39
N THR A 17 3.89 -6.53 -9.88
CA THR A 17 4.11 -7.74 -10.67
C THR A 17 2.89 -8.65 -10.54
N ASP A 18 2.58 -9.38 -11.61
CA ASP A 18 1.51 -10.35 -11.59
C ASP A 18 1.99 -11.70 -11.01
N SER A 19 1.09 -12.68 -10.95
CA SER A 19 1.39 -13.99 -10.38
C SER A 19 2.46 -14.78 -11.16
N SER A 20 2.74 -14.38 -12.41
CA SER A 20 3.81 -15.01 -13.21
C SER A 20 5.17 -14.32 -13.04
N GLY A 21 5.23 -13.25 -12.23
CA GLY A 21 6.44 -12.48 -12.03
C GLY A 21 6.67 -11.39 -13.06
N LYS A 22 5.71 -11.16 -13.94
CA LYS A 22 5.81 -10.13 -14.97
C LYS A 22 5.40 -8.77 -14.41
N GLN A 23 6.20 -7.74 -14.68
CA GLN A 23 5.85 -6.38 -14.29
C GLN A 23 4.62 -5.89 -15.05
N ILE A 24 3.69 -5.28 -14.31
CA ILE A 24 2.44 -4.77 -14.87
C ILE A 24 2.26 -3.30 -14.49
N TYR A 25 1.47 -2.60 -15.28
CA TYR A 25 1.15 -1.19 -15.08
C TYR A 25 -0.35 -0.95 -14.89
N MET A 26 -1.14 -2.01 -15.01
CA MET A 26 -2.59 -2.02 -14.81
C MET A 26 -2.95 -3.21 -13.96
N LEU A 27 -4.03 -3.09 -13.19
CA LEU A 27 -4.55 -4.23 -12.42
C LEU A 27 -5.36 -5.14 -13.36
N PRO A 28 -4.92 -6.39 -13.56
CA PRO A 28 -5.55 -7.29 -14.54
C PRO A 28 -6.64 -8.13 -13.89
N PHE A 29 -7.84 -7.59 -13.74
CA PHE A 29 -8.95 -8.33 -13.15
C PHE A 29 -9.49 -9.37 -14.12
N LYS A 30 -9.62 -10.61 -13.64
CA LYS A 30 -10.18 -11.73 -14.40
C LYS A 30 -11.55 -12.08 -13.86
N ASN A 31 -12.47 -12.39 -14.78
CA ASN A 31 -13.82 -12.79 -14.39
C ASN A 31 -13.79 -14.10 -13.57
N ASN A 32 -14.47 -14.08 -12.42
CA ASN A 32 -14.65 -15.25 -11.56
C ASN A 32 -13.34 -15.89 -11.06
N LYS A 33 -12.25 -15.10 -11.02
CA LYS A 33 -10.95 -15.58 -10.53
C LYS A 33 -10.34 -14.58 -9.59
N TYR A 34 -9.57 -15.08 -8.63
CA TYR A 34 -8.74 -14.23 -7.78
C TYR A 34 -7.67 -13.56 -8.64
N THR A 35 -7.39 -12.31 -8.31
CA THR A 35 -6.30 -11.56 -8.94
C THR A 35 -5.25 -11.25 -7.89
N SER A 36 -4.05 -11.76 -8.11
CA SER A 36 -2.93 -11.58 -7.19
C SER A 36 -1.93 -10.62 -7.80
N VAL A 37 -1.64 -9.53 -7.10
CA VAL A 37 -0.69 -8.51 -7.54
C VAL A 37 0.28 -8.25 -6.40
N GLU A 38 1.57 -8.44 -6.66
CA GLU A 38 2.59 -8.06 -5.70
C GLU A 38 3.00 -6.61 -5.96
N SER A 39 2.92 -5.79 -4.92
CA SER A 39 3.25 -4.38 -4.99
C SER A 39 4.51 -4.13 -4.16
N GLU A 40 5.56 -3.64 -4.81
CA GLU A 40 6.84 -3.37 -4.16
C GLU A 40 7.07 -1.87 -4.13
N CYS A 41 7.33 -1.35 -2.94
CA CYS A 41 7.63 0.05 -2.74
C CYS A 41 8.96 0.18 -2.01
N VAL A 42 9.95 0.80 -2.65
CA VAL A 42 11.23 1.08 -2.00
C VAL A 42 11.16 2.52 -1.50
N VAL A 43 11.40 2.69 -0.20
CA VAL A 43 11.32 4.00 0.44
C VAL A 43 12.64 4.37 1.10
N TYR A 44 12.87 5.67 1.22
CA TYR A 44 13.96 6.22 2.01
C TYR A 44 13.37 6.88 3.25
N LEU A 45 13.87 6.46 4.41
CA LEU A 45 13.46 7.00 5.70
C LEU A 45 14.49 8.02 6.15
N PRO A 46 14.08 9.27 6.46
CA PRO A 46 15.05 10.28 6.88
C PRO A 46 15.67 9.92 8.24
N ASN A 47 16.80 10.55 8.56
CA ASN A 47 17.55 10.27 9.79
C ASN A 47 16.71 10.46 11.05
N ASP A 48 15.76 11.38 11.02
CA ASP A 48 14.91 11.69 12.17
C ASP A 48 13.59 10.89 12.16
N PHE A 49 13.43 9.96 11.23
CA PHE A 49 12.18 9.18 11.11
C PHE A 49 11.83 8.49 12.44
N MET A 50 12.80 7.84 13.07
CA MET A 50 12.55 7.10 14.30
C MET A 50 12.23 7.99 15.50
N THR A 51 12.53 9.28 15.42
CA THR A 51 12.17 10.23 16.48
C THR A 51 10.66 10.30 16.66
N ASN A 52 9.90 10.13 15.57
CA ASN A 52 8.44 10.14 15.61
C ASN A 52 7.86 8.89 16.28
N PHE A 53 8.65 7.85 16.41
CA PHE A 53 8.21 6.55 16.94
C PHE A 53 9.12 6.07 18.08
N SER A 54 9.65 7.01 18.86
CA SER A 54 10.68 6.71 19.87
C SER A 54 10.23 5.71 20.94
N ASN A 55 8.93 5.64 21.23
CA ASN A 55 8.38 4.71 22.21
C ASN A 55 7.81 3.43 21.59
N ALA A 56 7.88 3.31 20.28
CA ALA A 56 7.34 2.15 19.59
C ALA A 56 8.36 1.03 19.50
N LYS A 57 7.89 -0.20 19.62
CA LYS A 57 8.73 -1.39 19.38
C LYS A 57 8.64 -1.83 17.91
N LYS A 58 7.53 -1.49 17.27
CA LYS A 58 7.21 -1.89 15.90
C LYS A 58 6.61 -0.72 15.16
N VAL A 59 6.86 -0.71 13.86
CA VAL A 59 6.26 0.26 12.94
C VAL A 59 5.52 -0.53 11.87
N PHE A 60 4.34 -0.05 11.51
CA PHE A 60 3.46 -0.72 10.55
C PHE A 60 3.35 0.12 9.28
N PHE A 61 3.72 -0.50 8.17
CA PHE A 61 3.52 0.11 6.85
C PHE A 61 2.27 -0.50 6.24
N HIS A 62 1.38 0.33 5.77
CA HIS A 62 0.07 -0.06 5.25
C HIS A 62 -0.06 0.29 3.78
N LEU A 63 -0.72 -0.60 3.06
CA LEU A 63 -1.22 -0.30 1.73
C LEU A 63 -2.74 -0.48 1.76
N SER A 64 -3.44 0.61 1.47
CA SER A 64 -4.90 0.62 1.38
C SER A 64 -5.30 0.93 -0.05
N THR A 65 -6.31 0.25 -0.55
CA THR A 65 -6.82 0.52 -1.89
C THR A 65 -8.25 1.04 -1.81
N TYR A 66 -8.57 1.98 -2.67
CA TYR A 66 -9.87 2.63 -2.72
C TYR A 66 -10.34 2.71 -4.16
N GLU A 67 -11.65 2.73 -4.35
CA GLU A 67 -12.20 3.23 -5.60
C GLU A 67 -11.86 4.72 -5.69
N LYS A 68 -11.38 5.18 -6.83
CA LYS A 68 -11.03 6.59 -6.98
C LYS A 68 -12.22 7.47 -6.65
N LEU A 69 -11.98 8.50 -5.83
CA LEU A 69 -12.96 9.47 -5.34
C LEU A 69 -13.91 8.94 -4.26
N SER A 70 -13.71 7.73 -3.79
CA SER A 70 -14.48 7.18 -2.68
C SER A 70 -13.54 6.76 -1.56
N PHE A 71 -13.54 7.51 -0.46
CA PHE A 71 -12.65 7.25 0.68
C PHE A 71 -13.40 6.69 1.89
N ASP A 72 -14.68 6.35 1.71
CA ASP A 72 -15.53 5.93 2.82
C ASP A 72 -15.12 4.57 3.38
N CYS A 73 -14.67 3.68 2.50
CA CYS A 73 -14.27 2.34 2.90
C CYS A 73 -13.19 1.85 1.95
N PRO A 74 -12.05 1.41 2.46
CA PRO A 74 -11.04 0.82 1.59
C PRO A 74 -11.52 -0.52 1.03
N LEU A 75 -11.13 -0.78 -0.22
CA LEU A 75 -11.48 -2.02 -0.90
C LEU A 75 -10.64 -3.19 -0.37
N LEU A 76 -9.40 -2.92 -0.02
CA LEU A 76 -8.46 -3.94 0.41
C LEU A 76 -7.36 -3.29 1.24
N TYR A 77 -6.93 -3.98 2.30
CA TYR A 77 -5.82 -3.57 3.14
C TYR A 77 -4.72 -4.62 3.15
N GLN A 78 -3.47 -4.17 3.21
CA GLN A 78 -2.34 -5.01 3.56
C GLN A 78 -1.41 -4.26 4.50
N GLU A 79 -0.68 -5.02 5.31
CA GLU A 79 0.18 -4.44 6.34
C GLU A 79 1.50 -5.20 6.39
N THR A 80 2.60 -4.46 6.53
CA THR A 80 3.91 -5.02 6.80
C THR A 80 4.40 -4.49 8.14
N GLU A 81 4.67 -5.39 9.07
CA GLU A 81 5.14 -5.08 10.40
C GLU A 81 6.66 -5.15 10.43
N ILE A 82 7.31 -4.11 10.94
CA ILE A 82 8.77 -4.05 11.01
C ILE A 82 9.17 -3.67 12.42
N SER A 83 10.01 -4.51 13.03
CA SER A 83 10.60 -4.17 14.32
C SER A 83 11.52 -2.95 14.17
N VAL A 84 11.47 -2.06 15.14
CA VAL A 84 12.29 -0.85 15.15
C VAL A 84 13.76 -1.17 14.97
N ASN A 85 14.23 -2.29 15.53
CA ASN A 85 15.63 -2.70 15.43
C ASN A 85 16.01 -3.20 14.05
N ASP A 86 15.03 -3.52 13.21
CA ASP A 86 15.26 -4.06 11.85
C ASP A 86 15.23 -2.99 10.77
N ILE A 87 14.98 -1.75 11.15
CA ILE A 87 15.00 -0.64 10.19
C ILE A 87 16.45 -0.38 9.78
N PRO A 88 16.75 -0.42 8.46
CA PRO A 88 18.12 -0.24 8.00
C PRO A 88 18.71 1.10 8.35
N LYS A 89 19.99 1.11 8.75
CA LYS A 89 20.69 2.33 9.12
C LYS A 89 20.87 3.30 7.95
N ASN A 90 20.95 2.77 6.73
CA ASN A 90 21.06 3.61 5.52
C ASN A 90 19.75 4.24 5.11
N GLY A 91 18.66 3.94 5.81
CA GLY A 91 17.34 4.51 5.55
C GLY A 91 16.59 3.88 4.39
N LEU A 92 17.18 2.97 3.63
CA LEU A 92 16.51 2.34 2.50
C LEU A 92 15.74 1.10 2.95
N LEU A 93 14.45 1.07 2.67
CA LEU A 93 13.58 -0.01 3.09
C LEU A 93 12.72 -0.47 1.91
N LYS A 94 12.70 -1.77 1.70
CA LYS A 94 11.89 -2.39 0.64
C LYS A 94 10.62 -2.97 1.27
N LEU A 95 9.48 -2.49 0.82
CA LEU A 95 8.17 -2.94 1.29
C LEU A 95 7.51 -3.78 0.21
N ASN A 96 7.04 -4.97 0.59
CA ASN A 96 6.31 -5.85 -0.32
C ASN A 96 4.91 -6.09 0.22
N PHE A 97 3.92 -5.86 -0.62
CA PHE A 97 2.51 -6.09 -0.30
C PHE A 97 1.91 -7.03 -1.33
N ASN A 98 1.43 -8.19 -0.87
CA ASN A 98 0.76 -9.13 -1.75
C ASN A 98 -0.73 -8.85 -1.71
N MET A 99 -1.26 -8.25 -2.78
CA MET A 99 -2.65 -7.84 -2.87
C MET A 99 -3.45 -8.94 -3.57
N ASN A 100 -4.35 -9.57 -2.83
CA ASN A 100 -5.21 -10.64 -3.35
C ASN A 100 -6.63 -10.13 -3.48
N PHE A 101 -7.00 -9.73 -4.70
CA PHE A 101 -8.36 -9.25 -4.98
C PHE A 101 -9.27 -10.47 -5.17
N PRO A 102 -10.37 -10.57 -4.41
CA PRO A 102 -11.25 -11.72 -4.50
C PRO A 102 -11.97 -11.78 -5.85
N SER A 103 -12.49 -12.96 -6.18
CA SER A 103 -13.13 -13.21 -7.47
C SER A 103 -14.40 -12.40 -7.69
N ASP A 104 -15.04 -11.95 -6.61
CA ASP A 104 -16.24 -11.11 -6.68
C ASP A 104 -15.90 -9.62 -6.60
N PHE A 105 -14.63 -9.27 -6.59
CA PHE A 105 -14.20 -7.89 -6.57
C PHE A 105 -14.60 -7.19 -7.86
N LYS A 106 -15.29 -6.06 -7.73
CA LYS A 106 -15.72 -5.29 -8.90
C LYS A 106 -14.52 -4.58 -9.52
N PRO A 107 -14.28 -4.76 -10.82
CA PRO A 107 -13.17 -4.09 -11.48
C PRO A 107 -13.49 -2.61 -11.71
N TYR A 108 -13.04 -1.76 -10.81
CA TYR A 108 -13.13 -0.32 -11.00
C TYR A 108 -12.10 0.13 -12.03
N LYS A 109 -12.45 1.11 -12.85
CA LYS A 109 -11.52 1.63 -13.87
C LYS A 109 -10.24 2.17 -13.27
N LEU A 110 -10.36 2.83 -12.13
CA LEU A 110 -9.24 3.45 -11.44
C LEU A 110 -9.28 3.04 -9.98
N VAL A 111 -8.19 2.51 -9.50
CA VAL A 111 -8.02 2.11 -8.11
C VAL A 111 -6.93 2.97 -7.50
N GLU A 112 -7.22 3.61 -6.38
CA GLU A 112 -6.23 4.41 -5.68
C GLU A 112 -5.47 3.53 -4.69
N TYR A 113 -4.15 3.56 -4.77
CA TYR A 113 -3.24 2.92 -3.82
C TYR A 113 -2.71 4.00 -2.88
N ARG A 114 -2.88 3.77 -1.59
CA ARG A 114 -2.42 4.72 -0.58
C ARG A 114 -1.50 4.00 0.42
N PHE A 115 -0.29 4.51 0.54
CA PHE A 115 0.72 3.97 1.45
C PHE A 115 0.83 4.86 2.67
N SER A 116 0.83 4.25 3.85
CA SER A 116 0.95 4.98 5.10
C SER A 116 1.83 4.23 6.09
N VAL A 117 2.25 4.92 7.13
CA VAL A 117 3.05 4.35 8.21
C VAL A 117 2.52 4.84 9.55
N SER A 118 2.48 3.95 10.54
CA SER A 118 2.09 4.30 11.90
C SER A 118 2.71 3.33 12.90
N ASP A 119 2.57 3.63 14.19
CA ASP A 119 2.93 2.70 15.27
C ASP A 119 1.75 1.83 15.71
N LYS A 120 0.64 1.90 14.98
CA LYS A 120 -0.58 1.15 15.27
C LYS A 120 -0.88 0.17 14.15
N ASP A 121 -1.35 -1.01 14.50
CA ASP A 121 -1.75 -1.99 13.50
C ASP A 121 -3.05 -1.57 12.79
N ILE A 122 -3.39 -2.30 11.74
CA ILE A 122 -4.55 -2.00 10.90
C ILE A 122 -5.87 -1.94 11.70
N ARG A 123 -6.01 -2.80 12.71
CA ARG A 123 -7.24 -2.85 13.49
C ARG A 123 -7.46 -1.55 14.28
N HIS A 124 -6.38 -1.00 14.81
CA HIS A 124 -6.45 0.29 15.51
C HIS A 124 -6.72 1.43 14.54
N GLN A 125 -6.10 1.37 13.36
CA GLN A 125 -6.29 2.41 12.37
C GLN A 125 -7.73 2.54 11.86
N VAL A 126 -8.42 1.42 11.70
CA VAL A 126 -9.80 1.43 11.21
C VAL A 126 -10.74 2.08 12.20
N SER A 127 -10.46 2.02 13.50
CA SER A 127 -11.38 2.52 14.52
C SER A 127 -11.14 3.97 14.93
N ASP A 128 -9.91 4.49 14.83
CA ASP A 128 -9.53 5.72 15.50
C ASP A 128 -8.99 6.82 14.60
N THR A 129 -8.93 6.65 13.27
CA THR A 129 -8.02 7.50 12.52
C THR A 129 -8.63 8.42 11.51
N ASP A 130 -8.00 9.56 11.44
CA ASP A 130 -7.90 10.37 10.24
C ASP A 130 -7.27 9.52 9.13
N GLU A 131 -7.99 9.30 8.04
CA GLU A 131 -7.56 8.48 6.90
C GLU A 131 -6.28 8.99 6.25
N ASN A 132 -5.87 10.20 6.57
CA ASN A 132 -4.67 10.84 6.03
C ASN A 132 -3.47 10.76 6.96
N GLU A 133 -3.64 10.21 8.16
CA GLU A 133 -2.54 10.12 9.12
C GLU A 133 -1.45 9.18 8.62
N GLY A 134 -0.23 9.70 8.55
CA GLY A 134 0.93 8.91 8.16
C GLY A 134 1.03 8.56 6.68
N VAL A 135 0.14 9.08 5.85
CA VAL A 135 0.19 8.83 4.40
C VAL A 135 1.41 9.50 3.80
N PHE A 136 2.22 8.73 3.08
CA PHE A 136 3.42 9.25 2.43
C PHE A 136 3.41 9.08 0.91
N PHE A 137 2.52 8.28 0.35
CA PHE A 137 2.45 8.08 -1.09
C PHE A 137 1.04 7.69 -1.49
N ASP A 138 0.59 8.26 -2.60
CA ASP A 138 -0.74 8.04 -3.14
C ASP A 138 -0.63 8.00 -4.65
N THR A 139 -1.14 6.95 -5.26
CA THR A 139 -1.08 6.80 -6.72
C THR A 139 -2.35 6.12 -7.22
N VAL A 140 -2.73 6.44 -8.44
CA VAL A 140 -3.92 5.89 -9.08
C VAL A 140 -3.47 4.88 -10.14
N ILE A 141 -4.00 3.66 -10.01
CA ILE A 141 -3.66 2.55 -10.90
C ILE A 141 -4.87 2.26 -11.78
N PRO A 142 -4.72 2.30 -13.11
CA PRO A 142 -5.80 1.87 -13.98
C PRO A 142 -6.01 0.37 -13.88
N SER A 143 -7.22 -0.08 -14.17
CA SER A 143 -7.54 -1.50 -14.18
C SER A 143 -8.15 -1.89 -15.52
N GLU A 144 -8.05 -3.16 -15.83
CA GLU A 144 -8.68 -3.75 -17.00
C GLU A 144 -9.30 -5.09 -16.64
N VAL A 145 -10.35 -5.45 -17.36
CA VAL A 145 -10.96 -6.77 -17.23
C VAL A 145 -10.41 -7.64 -18.35
N ILE A 146 -9.72 -8.71 -17.96
CA ILE A 146 -9.20 -9.67 -18.92
C ILE A 146 -10.27 -10.72 -19.14
N LYS A 147 -10.74 -10.82 -20.38
CA LYS A 147 -11.71 -11.83 -20.76
C LYS A 147 -11.00 -13.17 -20.93
N ASP A 148 -11.60 -14.20 -20.37
CA ASP A 148 -11.10 -15.55 -20.55
C ASP A 148 -11.52 -16.00 -21.95
N ASP A 149 -10.54 -16.27 -22.82
CA ASP A 149 -10.75 -16.63 -24.23
C ASP A 149 -11.16 -18.10 -24.43
N ARG A 150 -12.03 -18.58 -23.62
CA ARG A 150 -12.50 -19.97 -23.78
C ARG A 150 -13.86 -20.05 -24.44
#